data_28e40d08ec2cc2ee70e1c4f5011630e5
#
_entry.id   28e40d08ec2cc2ee70e1c4f5011630e5
#
_cell.length_a   1.000
_cell.length_b   1.000
_cell.length_c   1.000
_cell.angle_alpha   90.00
_cell.angle_beta   90.00
_cell.angle_gamma   90.00
#
_symmetry.space_group_name_H-M   'P 1'
#
loop_
_entity.id
_entity.type
_entity.pdbx_description
1 polymer ?
#
loop_
_entity_poly.entity_id
_entity_poly.type
_entity_poly.pdbx_seq_one_letter_code
_entity_poly.pdbx_strand_id
1 'polypeptide(L)'
;DVLIVSFHGGAEGNEHQHVTKKNEVFYGENRSNVYEFAHIAIDSGADIIFGQGPHVTRAIELYKNKFISYSAGNFATFGKFNLSGPSGIAPIFKITINSNGDFQEGKIIATYQTKGGLGPKIDPNKSVIQKIIELNAADFKEGNGLVVSNDGVIKRK
;
A
#
# COMPACT_ATOMS: atom_id res chain seq x y z
N ASP A 1 -16.72 14.93 9.18
CA ASP A 1 -16.37 13.51 9.37
C ASP A 1 -15.29 13.11 8.36
N VAL A 2 -14.53 12.05 8.63
CA VAL A 2 -13.52 11.49 7.75
C VAL A 2 -13.99 10.11 7.30
N LEU A 3 -14.00 9.87 5.97
CA LEU A 3 -14.36 8.58 5.40
C LEU A 3 -13.10 7.82 4.97
N ILE A 4 -12.82 6.72 5.66
CA ILE A 4 -11.72 5.80 5.31
C ILE A 4 -12.32 4.54 4.67
N VAL A 5 -11.89 4.24 3.45
CA VAL A 5 -12.29 3.00 2.76
C VAL A 5 -11.16 1.99 2.84
N SER A 6 -11.46 0.81 3.37
CA SER A 6 -10.58 -0.35 3.30
C SER A 6 -11.16 -1.37 2.32
N PHE A 7 -10.36 -1.86 1.38
CA PHE A 7 -10.80 -2.87 0.42
C PHE A 7 -9.85 -4.07 0.41
N HIS A 8 -10.38 -5.22 -0.04
CA HIS A 8 -9.63 -6.44 -0.28
C HIS A 8 -9.77 -6.83 -1.75
N GLY A 9 -8.70 -6.75 -2.52
CA GLY A 9 -8.69 -7.02 -3.97
C GLY A 9 -7.30 -7.08 -4.54
N GLY A 10 -7.20 -7.41 -5.83
CA GLY A 10 -5.94 -7.61 -6.54
C GLY A 10 -5.44 -9.05 -6.49
N ALA A 11 -4.59 -9.43 -7.45
CA ALA A 11 -3.93 -10.72 -7.49
C ALA A 11 -2.87 -10.85 -6.38
N GLU A 12 -2.60 -12.07 -5.94
CA GLU A 12 -1.84 -12.37 -4.73
C GLU A 12 -0.42 -12.86 -5.04
N GLY A 13 0.51 -12.55 -4.14
CA GLY A 13 1.85 -13.12 -4.11
C GLY A 13 2.95 -12.24 -4.69
N ASN A 14 4.18 -12.75 -4.63
CA ASN A 14 5.40 -12.00 -4.94
C ASN A 14 5.47 -11.45 -6.37
N GLU A 15 4.79 -12.10 -7.32
CA GLU A 15 4.74 -11.66 -8.72
C GLU A 15 3.72 -10.53 -8.96
N HIS A 16 2.89 -10.22 -7.96
CA HIS A 16 1.78 -9.27 -8.08
C HIS A 16 1.99 -7.97 -7.27
N GLN A 17 3.23 -7.51 -7.19
CA GLN A 17 3.57 -6.28 -6.45
C GLN A 17 3.15 -4.99 -7.17
N HIS A 18 3.00 -5.04 -8.50
CA HIS A 18 2.71 -3.85 -9.30
C HIS A 18 1.22 -3.51 -9.37
N VAL A 19 0.92 -2.21 -9.44
CA VAL A 19 -0.42 -1.69 -9.73
C VAL A 19 -0.60 -1.66 -11.25
N THR A 20 -1.34 -2.63 -11.78
CA THR A 20 -1.42 -2.87 -13.23
C THR A 20 -2.37 -1.93 -13.98
N LYS A 21 -3.24 -1.20 -13.28
CA LYS A 21 -4.33 -0.36 -13.81
C LYS A 21 -5.31 -1.13 -14.72
N LYS A 22 -5.43 -2.44 -14.51
CA LYS A 22 -6.29 -3.37 -15.26
C LYS A 22 -6.99 -4.32 -14.29
N ASN A 23 -8.01 -5.03 -14.79
CA ASN A 23 -8.55 -6.16 -14.05
C ASN A 23 -7.47 -7.20 -13.82
N GLU A 24 -7.32 -7.61 -12.58
CA GLU A 24 -6.39 -8.64 -12.16
C GLU A 24 -7.14 -9.96 -12.00
N VAL A 25 -6.51 -11.05 -12.41
CA VAL A 25 -7.07 -12.40 -12.30
C VAL A 25 -6.11 -13.26 -11.47
N PHE A 26 -6.63 -14.02 -10.51
CA PHE A 26 -5.84 -14.93 -9.70
C PHE A 26 -6.64 -16.22 -9.45
N TYR A 27 -6.05 -17.36 -9.76
CA TYR A 27 -6.71 -18.69 -9.76
C TYR A 27 -8.04 -18.74 -10.52
N GLY A 28 -8.13 -18.00 -11.66
CA GLY A 28 -9.34 -17.92 -12.47
C GLY A 28 -10.42 -16.99 -11.95
N GLU A 29 -10.23 -16.37 -10.80
CA GLU A 29 -11.15 -15.38 -10.23
C GLU A 29 -10.77 -13.96 -10.65
N ASN A 30 -11.75 -13.15 -10.99
CA ASN A 30 -11.56 -11.71 -11.20
C ASN A 30 -11.35 -11.03 -9.83
N ARG A 31 -10.17 -10.47 -9.62
CA ARG A 31 -9.75 -9.78 -8.39
C ARG A 31 -9.84 -8.26 -8.51
N SER A 32 -10.55 -7.78 -9.52
CA SER A 32 -10.87 -6.37 -9.79
C SER A 32 -9.68 -5.54 -10.32
N ASN A 33 -10.00 -4.35 -10.81
CA ASN A 33 -9.06 -3.28 -11.08
C ASN A 33 -8.95 -2.40 -9.82
N VAL A 34 -7.96 -2.68 -8.99
CA VAL A 34 -7.78 -1.98 -7.70
C VAL A 34 -7.48 -0.49 -7.86
N TYR A 35 -6.86 -0.11 -8.99
CA TYR A 35 -6.59 1.28 -9.33
C TYR A 35 -7.88 2.06 -9.57
N GLU A 36 -8.71 1.54 -10.46
CA GLU A 36 -10.01 2.14 -10.80
C GLU A 36 -10.94 2.20 -9.59
N PHE A 37 -11.00 1.11 -8.80
CA PHE A 37 -11.77 1.08 -7.56
C PHE A 37 -11.38 2.20 -6.60
N ALA A 38 -10.06 2.36 -6.34
CA ALA A 38 -9.58 3.38 -5.42
C ALA A 38 -9.93 4.80 -5.90
N HIS A 39 -9.79 5.07 -7.20
CA HIS A 39 -10.15 6.36 -7.78
C HIS A 39 -11.66 6.63 -7.69
N ILE A 40 -12.52 5.65 -8.02
CA ILE A 40 -13.97 5.76 -7.87
C ILE A 40 -14.37 6.03 -6.42
N ALA A 41 -13.74 5.36 -5.46
CA ALA A 41 -14.02 5.56 -4.04
C ALA A 41 -13.69 6.99 -3.59
N ILE A 42 -12.53 7.54 -4.01
CA ILE A 42 -12.18 8.96 -3.76
C ILE A 42 -13.18 9.89 -4.45
N ASP A 43 -13.54 9.62 -5.69
CA ASP A 43 -14.50 10.44 -6.45
C ASP A 43 -15.91 10.42 -5.83
N SER A 44 -16.20 9.36 -5.08
CA SER A 44 -17.45 9.20 -4.32
C SER A 44 -17.40 9.78 -2.90
N GLY A 45 -16.27 10.40 -2.50
CA GLY A 45 -16.14 11.13 -1.25
C GLY A 45 -15.27 10.46 -0.18
N ALA A 46 -14.52 9.40 -0.49
CA ALA A 46 -13.55 8.86 0.46
C ALA A 46 -12.35 9.80 0.64
N ASP A 47 -11.84 9.90 1.87
CA ASP A 47 -10.68 10.71 2.22
C ASP A 47 -9.36 9.92 2.22
N ILE A 48 -9.42 8.64 2.57
CA ILE A 48 -8.26 7.76 2.61
C ILE A 48 -8.65 6.37 2.10
N ILE A 49 -7.78 5.76 1.30
CA ILE A 49 -7.93 4.37 0.86
C ILE A 49 -6.80 3.50 1.40
N PHE A 50 -7.16 2.38 2.02
CA PHE A 50 -6.24 1.31 2.40
C PHE A 50 -6.61 -0.01 1.71
N GLY A 51 -5.80 -0.41 0.73
CA GLY A 51 -5.93 -1.69 0.04
C GLY A 51 -5.26 -2.84 0.79
N GLN A 52 -5.86 -4.01 0.65
CA GLN A 52 -5.40 -5.31 1.14
C GLN A 52 -5.66 -6.37 0.06
N GLY A 53 -5.13 -7.56 0.22
CA GLY A 53 -5.41 -8.72 -0.64
C GLY A 53 -4.17 -9.31 -1.31
N PRO A 54 -3.28 -8.51 -1.94
CA PRO A 54 -2.12 -9.06 -2.65
C PRO A 54 -1.09 -9.79 -1.78
N HIS A 55 -1.16 -9.69 -0.46
CA HIS A 55 -0.18 -10.26 0.48
C HIS A 55 1.27 -9.76 0.28
N VAL A 56 1.43 -8.70 -0.47
CA VAL A 56 2.66 -7.95 -0.70
C VAL A 56 2.34 -6.47 -0.68
N THR A 57 3.31 -5.64 -0.28
CA THR A 57 3.17 -4.19 -0.34
C THR A 57 3.18 -3.73 -1.78
N ARG A 58 2.28 -2.80 -2.13
CA ARG A 58 2.19 -2.13 -3.42
C ARG A 58 2.52 -0.65 -3.31
N ALA A 59 2.53 0.04 -4.46
CA ALA A 59 2.69 1.48 -4.54
C ALA A 59 1.63 2.25 -3.73
N ILE A 60 1.93 3.53 -3.45
CA ILE A 60 1.00 4.51 -2.87
C ILE A 60 0.80 5.66 -3.84
N GLU A 61 -0.30 6.39 -3.73
CA GLU A 61 -0.64 7.50 -4.62
C GLU A 61 -1.30 8.64 -3.85
N LEU A 62 -1.14 9.86 -4.36
CA LEU A 62 -1.96 11.03 -4.01
C LEU A 62 -2.88 11.36 -5.18
N TYR A 63 -4.15 11.01 -5.07
CA TYR A 63 -5.16 11.30 -6.07
C TYR A 63 -6.14 12.34 -5.52
N LYS A 64 -6.33 13.47 -6.24
CA LYS A 64 -7.20 14.58 -5.80
C LYS A 64 -6.96 15.02 -4.34
N ASN A 65 -5.69 15.11 -3.93
CA ASN A 65 -5.24 15.40 -2.57
C ASN A 65 -5.55 14.32 -1.50
N LYS A 66 -6.06 13.16 -1.88
CA LYS A 66 -6.39 12.06 -0.98
C LYS A 66 -5.33 10.95 -1.07
N PHE A 67 -5.02 10.33 0.07
CA PHE A 67 -4.00 9.29 0.14
C PHE A 67 -4.58 7.91 -0.22
N ILE A 68 -3.86 7.18 -1.07
CA ILE A 68 -4.18 5.81 -1.46
C ILE A 68 -2.97 4.91 -1.17
N SER A 69 -3.19 3.80 -0.45
CA SER A 69 -2.30 2.65 -0.39
C SER A 69 -2.96 1.47 -1.11
N TYR A 70 -2.34 0.97 -2.18
CA TYR A 70 -2.92 -0.11 -2.98
C TYR A 70 -2.81 -1.49 -2.35
N SER A 71 -1.84 -1.70 -1.47
CA SER A 71 -1.77 -2.85 -0.55
C SER A 71 -0.75 -2.58 0.55
N ALA A 72 -1.12 -2.85 1.78
CA ALA A 72 -0.23 -2.77 2.94
C ALA A 72 0.53 -4.10 3.22
N GLY A 73 0.36 -5.12 2.39
CA GLY A 73 1.05 -6.40 2.55
C GLY A 73 0.62 -7.21 3.78
N ASN A 74 1.49 -8.12 4.22
CA ASN A 74 1.27 -8.96 5.40
C ASN A 74 1.86 -8.29 6.64
N PHE A 75 1.02 -7.71 7.49
CA PHE A 75 1.50 -7.08 8.72
C PHE A 75 1.57 -8.05 9.89
N ALA A 76 0.48 -8.74 10.21
CA ALA A 76 0.38 -9.64 11.35
C ALA A 76 -0.34 -10.94 10.94
N THR A 77 0.35 -11.78 10.19
CA THR A 77 -0.18 -13.06 9.71
C THR A 77 0.31 -14.21 10.57
N PHE A 78 -0.55 -15.21 10.78
CA PHE A 78 -0.24 -16.41 11.52
C PHE A 78 -0.47 -17.65 10.65
N GLY A 79 0.32 -18.70 10.87
CA GLY A 79 0.09 -20.00 10.27
C GLY A 79 0.82 -20.21 8.93
N LYS A 80 0.07 -20.58 7.89
CA LYS A 80 0.62 -21.11 6.63
C LYS A 80 1.02 -20.06 5.57
N PHE A 81 0.92 -18.78 5.88
CA PHE A 81 1.28 -17.72 4.93
C PHE A 81 2.76 -17.76 4.57
N ASN A 82 3.05 -17.46 3.31
CA ASN A 82 4.42 -17.19 2.87
C ASN A 82 4.85 -15.82 3.40
N LEU A 83 5.94 -15.79 4.15
CA LEU A 83 6.55 -14.56 4.70
C LEU A 83 7.98 -14.37 4.19
N SER A 84 8.31 -14.96 3.03
CA SER A 84 9.64 -14.83 2.42
C SER A 84 9.68 -13.63 1.46
N GLY A 85 10.79 -12.90 1.47
CA GLY A 85 11.00 -11.76 0.56
C GLY A 85 9.92 -10.67 0.72
N PRO A 86 9.32 -10.21 -0.39
CA PRO A 86 8.31 -9.14 -0.37
C PRO A 86 7.09 -9.43 0.51
N SER A 87 6.74 -10.71 0.70
CA SER A 87 5.61 -11.10 1.54
C SER A 87 5.89 -11.01 3.05
N GLY A 88 7.15 -10.84 3.44
CA GLY A 88 7.56 -10.73 4.84
C GLY A 88 7.75 -9.30 5.34
N ILE A 89 7.59 -8.29 4.49
CA ILE A 89 7.74 -6.87 4.85
C ILE A 89 6.41 -6.13 4.70
N ALA A 90 6.12 -5.22 5.63
CA ALA A 90 4.89 -4.44 5.62
C ALA A 90 5.08 -3.04 6.22
N PRO A 91 4.38 -2.00 5.70
CA PRO A 91 4.38 -0.68 6.29
C PRO A 91 3.32 -0.56 7.39
N ILE A 92 3.61 0.27 8.40
CA ILE A 92 2.58 0.97 9.15
C ILE A 92 2.55 2.38 8.60
N PHE A 93 1.42 2.81 8.05
CA PHE A 93 1.23 4.17 7.59
C PHE A 93 0.68 5.05 8.71
N LYS A 94 1.38 6.14 9.01
CA LYS A 94 0.85 7.24 9.82
C LYS A 94 0.57 8.40 8.88
N ILE A 95 -0.70 8.74 8.67
CA ILE A 95 -1.15 9.74 7.71
C ILE A 95 -1.79 10.90 8.46
N THR A 96 -1.36 12.11 8.15
CA THR A 96 -1.95 13.35 8.64
C THR A 96 -2.77 13.99 7.52
N ILE A 97 -4.01 14.31 7.82
CA ILE A 97 -4.94 15.01 6.93
C ILE A 97 -5.45 16.29 7.58
N ASN A 98 -5.90 17.24 6.77
CA ASN A 98 -6.58 18.43 7.25
C ASN A 98 -8.09 18.20 7.50
N SER A 99 -8.82 19.23 7.91
CA SER A 99 -10.27 19.17 8.15
C SER A 99 -11.11 18.82 6.91
N ASN A 100 -10.56 18.99 5.70
CA ASN A 100 -11.20 18.61 4.44
C ASN A 100 -10.85 17.18 3.98
N GLY A 101 -10.13 16.42 4.83
CA GLY A 101 -9.65 15.10 4.47
C GLY A 101 -8.45 15.09 3.51
N ASP A 102 -7.84 16.25 3.22
CA ASP A 102 -6.70 16.31 2.31
C ASP A 102 -5.41 15.93 3.01
N PHE A 103 -4.62 15.10 2.34
CA PHE A 103 -3.31 14.68 2.80
C PHE A 103 -2.38 15.86 3.07
N GLN A 104 -1.73 15.90 4.21
CA GLN A 104 -0.73 16.89 4.59
C GLN A 104 0.68 16.29 4.56
N GLU A 105 0.89 15.25 5.32
CA GLU A 105 2.14 14.52 5.42
C GLU A 105 1.89 13.09 5.88
N GLY A 106 2.90 12.24 5.75
CA GLY A 106 2.83 10.87 6.25
C GLY A 106 4.18 10.35 6.69
N LYS A 107 4.13 9.21 7.37
CA LYS A 107 5.29 8.44 7.79
C LYS A 107 5.05 6.95 7.57
N ILE A 108 6.03 6.29 6.98
CA ILE A 108 6.10 4.83 6.91
C ILE A 108 6.98 4.35 8.06
N ILE A 109 6.43 3.47 8.90
CA ILE A 109 7.20 2.70 9.85
C ILE A 109 7.41 1.32 9.23
N ALA A 110 8.65 0.99 8.93
CA ALA A 110 9.00 -0.28 8.30
C ALA A 110 8.91 -1.42 9.31
N THR A 111 8.22 -2.48 8.94
CA THR A 111 8.12 -3.71 9.72
C THR A 111 8.43 -4.93 8.87
N TYR A 112 8.80 -6.01 9.54
CA TYR A 112 8.94 -7.32 8.94
C TYR A 112 8.37 -8.39 9.85
N GLN A 113 8.02 -9.51 9.25
CA GLN A 113 7.57 -10.71 9.94
C GLN A 113 8.28 -11.95 9.38
N THR A 114 8.62 -12.89 10.23
CA THR A 114 9.23 -14.16 9.83
C THR A 114 8.33 -15.33 10.19
N LYS A 115 8.39 -16.39 9.40
CA LYS A 115 7.66 -17.65 9.66
C LYS A 115 8.05 -18.19 11.05
N GLY A 116 7.04 -18.51 11.85
CA GLY A 116 7.25 -18.96 13.24
C GLY A 116 7.59 -17.86 14.24
N GLY A 117 7.63 -16.59 13.80
CA GLY A 117 7.84 -15.45 14.69
C GLY A 117 6.58 -15.07 15.49
N LEU A 118 6.80 -14.25 16.54
CA LEU A 118 5.73 -13.78 17.44
C LEU A 118 5.00 -12.52 16.93
N GLY A 119 4.92 -12.33 15.61
CA GLY A 119 4.29 -11.16 14.99
C GLY A 119 5.28 -10.17 14.37
N PRO A 120 4.80 -8.99 13.94
CA PRO A 120 5.62 -7.99 13.28
C PRO A 120 6.66 -7.37 14.21
N LYS A 121 7.83 -7.04 13.65
CA LYS A 121 8.93 -6.33 14.30
C LYS A 121 9.34 -5.13 13.47
N ILE A 122 9.93 -4.12 14.10
CA ILE A 122 10.53 -2.99 13.37
C ILE A 122 11.67 -3.50 12.49
N ASP A 123 11.66 -3.11 11.23
CA ASP A 123 12.70 -3.45 10.26
C ASP A 123 13.80 -2.40 10.27
N PRO A 124 15.01 -2.72 10.82
CA PRO A 124 16.12 -1.80 10.84
C PRO A 124 16.67 -1.49 9.43
N ASN A 125 16.45 -2.39 8.46
CA ASN A 125 16.87 -2.22 7.08
C ASN A 125 15.92 -1.34 6.26
N LYS A 126 14.74 -1.01 6.81
CA LYS A 126 13.72 -0.20 6.15
C LYS A 126 13.30 -0.74 4.78
N SER A 127 13.29 -2.06 4.61
CA SER A 127 13.12 -2.74 3.32
C SER A 127 11.82 -2.36 2.60
N VAL A 128 10.71 -2.24 3.35
CA VAL A 128 9.42 -1.85 2.76
C VAL A 128 9.39 -0.41 2.28
N ILE A 129 10.18 0.49 2.86
CA ILE A 129 10.29 1.88 2.41
C ILE A 129 10.96 1.92 1.04
N GLN A 130 12.09 1.22 0.88
CA GLN A 130 12.78 1.09 -0.40
C GLN A 130 11.87 0.45 -1.45
N LYS A 131 11.12 -0.59 -1.07
CA LYS A 131 10.17 -1.25 -1.95
C LYS A 131 9.06 -0.30 -2.44
N ILE A 132 8.48 0.51 -1.57
CA ILE A 132 7.47 1.51 -1.95
C ILE A 132 8.06 2.56 -2.90
N ILE A 133 9.28 3.04 -2.66
CA ILE A 133 9.97 3.99 -3.55
C ILE A 133 10.15 3.38 -4.95
N GLU A 134 10.63 2.14 -5.03
CA GLU A 134 10.81 1.41 -6.30
C GLU A 134 9.47 1.24 -7.04
N LEU A 135 8.43 0.78 -6.35
CA LEU A 135 7.11 0.55 -6.94
C LEU A 135 6.44 1.84 -7.38
N ASN A 136 6.55 2.92 -6.60
CA ASN A 136 6.05 4.23 -7.01
C ASN A 136 6.69 4.70 -8.33
N ALA A 137 8.00 4.53 -8.47
CA ALA A 137 8.71 4.92 -9.69
C ALA A 137 8.36 4.02 -10.89
N ALA A 138 8.13 2.72 -10.66
CA ALA A 138 7.82 1.77 -11.71
C ALA A 138 6.38 1.91 -12.23
N ASP A 139 5.41 2.05 -11.32
CA ASP A 139 3.99 1.99 -11.63
C ASP A 139 3.40 3.35 -12.02
N PHE A 140 4.04 4.45 -11.57
CA PHE A 140 3.60 5.83 -11.79
C PHE A 140 4.71 6.66 -12.46
N LYS A 141 5.03 6.34 -13.71
CA LYS A 141 6.12 7.00 -14.47
C LYS A 141 5.96 8.51 -14.61
N GLU A 142 4.74 9.01 -14.63
CA GLU A 142 4.40 10.44 -14.68
C GLU A 142 4.36 11.08 -13.27
N GLY A 143 4.58 10.28 -12.24
CA GLY A 143 4.49 10.65 -10.83
C GLY A 143 3.16 10.27 -10.20
N ASN A 144 3.21 9.98 -8.90
CA ASN A 144 2.07 9.60 -8.06
C ASN A 144 1.67 10.71 -7.07
N GLY A 145 2.16 11.94 -7.29
CA GLY A 145 1.90 13.09 -6.42
C GLY A 145 2.64 13.08 -5.06
N LEU A 146 3.44 12.05 -4.79
CA LEU A 146 4.14 11.87 -3.51
C LEU A 146 5.65 11.72 -3.68
N VAL A 147 6.38 12.16 -2.67
CA VAL A 147 7.81 11.85 -2.48
C VAL A 147 7.95 11.10 -1.16
N VAL A 148 8.67 9.98 -1.19
CA VAL A 148 9.01 9.18 -0.01
C VAL A 148 10.50 9.26 0.22
N SER A 149 10.91 9.74 1.41
CA SER A 149 12.34 9.76 1.77
C SER A 149 12.82 8.37 2.23
N ASN A 150 14.13 8.16 2.22
CA ASN A 150 14.75 6.92 2.73
C ASN A 150 14.45 6.67 4.22
N ASP A 151 14.02 7.69 4.94
CA ASP A 151 13.55 7.55 6.33
C ASP A 151 12.04 7.29 6.43
N GLY A 152 11.35 7.20 5.30
CA GLY A 152 9.92 6.90 5.23
C GLY A 152 9.00 8.09 5.45
N VAL A 153 9.52 9.33 5.42
CA VAL A 153 8.64 10.53 5.43
C VAL A 153 7.97 10.65 4.06
N ILE A 154 6.66 10.82 4.06
CA ILE A 154 5.84 11.01 2.86
C ILE A 154 5.42 12.48 2.78
N LYS A 155 5.72 13.12 1.66
CA LYS A 155 5.32 14.51 1.37
C LYS A 155 4.69 14.61 -0.01
N ARG A 156 3.93 15.67 -0.25
CA ARG A 156 3.51 16.05 -1.60
C ARG A 156 4.75 16.38 -2.45
N LYS A 157 4.66 16.05 -3.73
CA LYS A 157 5.66 16.41 -4.73
C LYS A 157 5.54 17.86 -5.13
#